data_e0697eff964df296b567f58ea15b001d
#
_entry.id   e0697eff964df296b567f58ea15b001d
#
_cell.length_a   1.000
_cell.length_b   1.000
_cell.length_c   1.000
_cell.angle_alpha   90.00
_cell.angle_beta   90.00
_cell.angle_gamma   90.00
#
_symmetry.space_group_name_H-M   'P 1'
#
loop_
_entity.id
_entity.type
_entity.pdbx_description
1 polymer ?
#
loop_
_entity_poly.entity_id
_entity_poly.type
_entity_poly.pdbx_seq_one_letter_code
_entity_poly.pdbx_strand_id
1 'polypeptide(L)'
;MKNKFRVICLSVASILLTGLPSQGVLADKFLKEYWLLDEFLDLQPEQRALSSTFARVVKDPGIATTARPSEPKKIVMVYPGLQASDYWRRSVSSFRARMQEIGLNFVLEDHFTKPGTGIRQQSLLIGKAMAGTPDYLVFTLDAVRHRGMVERMMAEGRTKVILQNITTPIRAFGKFQPFLYVGFDHGVGAKMLANRYKSDIRNAGRYAIFYGPKGYVSKMRGGVFKQEMSDRPEIKLVASYYVNFDRERSYKAAMELLAEQGDLDFIYACSTDIALGIIDALKETGRLGSVMVNGWGGGESELEAIEAGELDFTVMRMNDDNGVAMAEAIRLDVEKGATGVPTVYSGEFKLVDKKISKEDLIELRKNAFRYSE
;
A
#
# COMPACT_ATOMS: atom_id res chain seq x y z
N MET A 1 -49.12 -12.35 69.81
CA MET A 1 -49.02 -11.28 68.80
C MET A 1 -47.70 -11.44 68.11
N LYS A 2 -47.65 -12.01 66.87
CA LYS A 2 -46.43 -12.36 66.15
C LYS A 2 -46.33 -11.44 64.92
N ASN A 3 -45.37 -10.51 64.94
CA ASN A 3 -45.00 -9.68 63.80
C ASN A 3 -44.20 -10.48 62.80
N LYS A 4 -44.62 -10.59 61.53
CA LYS A 4 -43.93 -11.16 60.42
C LYS A 4 -43.26 -10.00 59.65
N PHE A 5 -41.89 -9.94 59.66
CA PHE A 5 -41.10 -9.12 58.75
C PHE A 5 -41.02 -9.82 57.40
N ARG A 6 -41.46 -9.15 56.33
CA ARG A 6 -41.19 -9.56 54.93
C ARG A 6 -39.90 -8.93 54.47
N VAL A 7 -38.95 -9.78 54.16
CA VAL A 7 -37.72 -9.37 53.48
C VAL A 7 -37.98 -9.33 51.98
N ILE A 8 -37.83 -8.15 51.38
CA ILE A 8 -37.86 -7.96 49.93
C ILE A 8 -36.44 -8.11 49.40
N CYS A 9 -36.15 -9.21 48.67
CA CYS A 9 -34.90 -9.35 47.91
C CYS A 9 -34.99 -8.55 46.62
N LEU A 10 -34.26 -7.45 46.53
CA LEU A 10 -33.98 -6.76 45.26
C LEU A 10 -32.86 -7.50 44.54
N SER A 11 -33.21 -8.16 43.45
CA SER A 11 -32.24 -8.74 42.52
C SER A 11 -31.66 -7.60 41.66
N VAL A 12 -30.41 -7.23 41.90
CA VAL A 12 -29.65 -6.36 41.01
C VAL A 12 -29.12 -7.20 39.84
N ALA A 13 -29.74 -7.06 38.70
CA ALA A 13 -29.23 -7.63 37.46
C ALA A 13 -28.03 -6.80 36.98
N SER A 14 -26.80 -7.32 37.19
CA SER A 14 -25.60 -6.76 36.63
C SER A 14 -25.56 -7.05 35.15
N ILE A 15 -25.83 -6.06 34.31
CA ILE A 15 -25.61 -6.11 32.87
C ILE A 15 -24.07 -6.04 32.64
N LEU A 16 -23.46 -7.18 32.36
CA LEU A 16 -22.11 -7.26 31.83
C LEU A 16 -22.13 -6.73 30.38
N LEU A 17 -21.80 -5.45 30.20
CA LEU A 17 -21.40 -4.92 28.90
C LEU A 17 -20.05 -5.54 28.56
N THR A 18 -20.06 -6.66 27.81
CA THR A 18 -18.87 -7.14 27.11
C THR A 18 -18.62 -6.20 25.93
N GLY A 19 -17.82 -5.15 26.18
CA GLY A 19 -17.32 -4.30 25.12
C GLY A 19 -16.50 -5.13 24.14
N LEU A 20 -16.95 -5.22 22.90
CA LEU A 20 -16.15 -5.71 21.78
C LEU A 20 -14.87 -4.86 21.76
N PRO A 21 -13.68 -5.48 21.64
CA PRO A 21 -12.45 -4.71 21.53
C PRO A 21 -12.54 -3.81 20.30
N SER A 22 -12.36 -2.52 20.50
CA SER A 22 -12.33 -1.54 19.40
C SER A 22 -11.28 -1.96 18.36
N GLN A 23 -11.57 -1.76 17.09
CA GLN A 23 -10.67 -2.13 15.96
C GLN A 23 -9.23 -1.61 16.15
N GLY A 24 -9.03 -0.51 16.87
CA GLY A 24 -7.72 0.06 17.23
C GLY A 24 -6.84 -0.87 18.06
N VAL A 25 -7.39 -1.65 18.99
CA VAL A 25 -6.60 -2.53 19.88
C VAL A 25 -5.96 -3.71 19.12
N LEU A 26 -6.58 -4.18 18.05
CA LEU A 26 -6.04 -5.29 17.25
C LEU A 26 -4.98 -4.80 16.24
N ALA A 27 -5.16 -3.62 15.65
CA ALA A 27 -4.18 -3.00 14.74
C ALA A 27 -2.86 -2.67 15.47
N ASP A 28 -2.91 -2.21 16.70
CA ASP A 28 -1.74 -1.88 17.52
C ASP A 28 -0.81 -3.09 17.77
N LYS A 29 -1.36 -4.29 17.79
CA LYS A 29 -0.59 -5.54 17.96
C LYS A 29 0.29 -5.87 16.75
N PHE A 30 -0.10 -5.44 15.53
CA PHE A 30 0.61 -5.73 14.28
C PHE A 30 1.63 -4.64 13.89
N LEU A 31 1.35 -3.39 14.24
CA LEU A 31 2.12 -2.22 13.77
C LEU A 31 2.58 -1.32 14.91
N LYS A 32 3.16 -1.88 15.95
CA LYS A 32 3.67 -1.09 17.11
C LYS A 32 4.59 0.09 16.73
N GLU A 33 5.22 0.04 15.56
CA GLU A 33 6.18 1.04 15.11
C GLU A 33 5.55 2.15 14.26
N TYR A 34 4.29 1.98 13.84
CA TYR A 34 3.60 2.88 12.89
C TYR A 34 2.30 3.39 13.48
N TRP A 35 1.92 4.61 13.09
CA TRP A 35 0.57 5.11 13.25
C TRP A 35 -0.29 4.62 12.08
N LEU A 36 -1.46 4.05 12.31
CA LEU A 36 -2.45 3.94 11.24
C LEU A 36 -2.84 5.34 10.76
N LEU A 37 -3.24 5.48 9.50
CA LEU A 37 -3.53 6.79 8.94
C LEU A 37 -4.62 7.53 9.74
N ASP A 38 -5.72 6.85 10.07
CA ASP A 38 -6.79 7.46 10.87
C ASP A 38 -6.34 7.85 12.28
N GLU A 39 -5.55 7.00 12.97
CA GLU A 39 -4.96 7.33 14.27
C GLU A 39 -4.08 8.57 14.19
N PHE A 40 -3.25 8.68 13.13
CA PHE A 40 -2.40 9.85 12.92
C PHE A 40 -3.22 11.11 12.69
N LEU A 41 -4.26 11.03 11.87
CA LEU A 41 -5.15 12.15 11.58
C LEU A 41 -6.03 12.56 12.78
N ASP A 42 -6.33 11.63 13.69
CA ASP A 42 -7.03 11.94 14.94
C ASP A 42 -6.11 12.65 15.95
N LEU A 43 -4.82 12.31 15.96
CA LEU A 43 -3.82 12.99 16.78
C LEU A 43 -3.42 14.37 16.24
N GLN A 44 -3.58 14.59 14.93
CA GLN A 44 -3.24 15.83 14.24
C GLN A 44 -4.40 16.25 13.31
N PRO A 45 -5.52 16.76 13.88
CA PRO A 45 -6.75 17.04 13.10
C PRO A 45 -6.55 18.05 11.95
N GLU A 46 -5.58 18.96 12.07
CA GLU A 46 -5.21 19.91 11.02
C GLU A 46 -4.72 19.19 9.75
N GLN A 47 -4.07 18.03 9.91
CA GLN A 47 -3.61 17.22 8.77
C GLN A 47 -4.76 16.63 7.97
N ARG A 48 -5.93 16.38 8.57
CA ARG A 48 -7.11 15.83 7.88
C ARG A 48 -7.63 16.82 6.83
N ALA A 49 -7.79 18.09 7.19
CA ALA A 49 -8.22 19.14 6.26
C ALA A 49 -7.18 19.39 5.17
N LEU A 50 -5.89 19.40 5.55
CA LEU A 50 -4.77 19.59 4.63
C LEU A 50 -4.67 18.44 3.62
N SER A 51 -4.77 17.18 4.06
CA SER A 51 -4.77 16.00 3.19
C SER A 51 -5.95 16.02 2.21
N SER A 52 -7.15 16.41 2.66
CA SER A 52 -8.33 16.50 1.79
C SER A 52 -8.18 17.60 0.74
N THR A 53 -7.58 18.74 1.09
CA THR A 53 -7.31 19.82 0.15
C THR A 53 -6.24 19.41 -0.86
N PHE A 54 -5.17 18.77 -0.39
CA PHE A 54 -4.09 18.29 -1.23
C PHE A 54 -4.56 17.18 -2.19
N ALA A 55 -5.44 16.28 -1.75
CA ALA A 55 -6.02 15.26 -2.62
C ALA A 55 -6.78 15.84 -3.82
N ARG A 56 -7.43 17.00 -3.66
CA ARG A 56 -8.05 17.72 -4.79
C ARG A 56 -6.98 18.26 -5.74
N VAL A 57 -5.92 18.88 -5.22
CA VAL A 57 -4.79 19.36 -6.04
C VAL A 57 -4.18 18.24 -6.87
N VAL A 58 -4.08 17.04 -6.31
CA VAL A 58 -3.56 15.86 -7.03
C VAL A 58 -4.48 15.43 -8.16
N LYS A 59 -5.80 15.51 -7.98
CA LYS A 59 -6.80 15.11 -8.98
C LYS A 59 -7.00 16.15 -10.09
N ASP A 60 -6.80 17.42 -9.76
CA ASP A 60 -6.99 18.52 -10.69
C ASP A 60 -5.84 18.61 -11.72
N PRO A 61 -6.04 19.24 -12.88
CA PRO A 61 -4.99 19.61 -13.82
C PRO A 61 -3.87 20.41 -13.14
N GLY A 62 -2.64 20.29 -13.64
CA GLY A 62 -1.51 21.03 -13.10
C GLY A 62 -1.65 22.54 -13.30
N ILE A 63 -1.32 23.27 -12.25
CA ILE A 63 -1.26 24.73 -12.31
C ILE A 63 0.19 25.15 -12.45
N ALA A 64 0.50 25.94 -13.47
CA ALA A 64 1.86 26.41 -13.71
C ALA A 64 2.40 27.17 -12.47
N THR A 65 3.61 26.81 -12.04
CA THR A 65 4.25 27.46 -10.90
C THR A 65 4.67 28.91 -11.24
N THR A 66 4.49 29.80 -10.30
CA THR A 66 5.04 31.15 -10.37
C THR A 66 6.48 31.24 -9.83
N ALA A 67 6.92 30.20 -9.11
CA ALA A 67 8.26 30.15 -8.55
C ALA A 67 9.32 30.02 -9.66
N ARG A 68 10.42 30.76 -9.49
CA ARG A 68 11.59 30.74 -10.40
C ARG A 68 12.85 30.51 -9.56
N PRO A 69 13.11 29.27 -9.12
CA PRO A 69 14.33 28.97 -8.40
C PRO A 69 15.55 29.26 -9.29
N SER A 70 16.61 29.81 -8.69
CA SER A 70 17.87 30.14 -9.41
C SER A 70 18.55 28.90 -9.99
N GLU A 71 18.40 27.76 -9.32
CA GLU A 71 18.94 26.49 -9.74
C GLU A 71 17.82 25.43 -9.89
N PRO A 72 17.98 24.45 -10.80
CA PRO A 72 17.06 23.34 -10.92
C PRO A 72 16.96 22.56 -9.62
N LYS A 73 15.75 22.17 -9.23
CA LYS A 73 15.56 21.26 -8.08
C LYS A 73 16.14 19.89 -8.37
N LYS A 74 17.03 19.41 -7.51
CA LYS A 74 17.68 18.09 -7.64
C LYS A 74 16.85 17.04 -6.90
N ILE A 75 16.31 16.08 -7.63
CA ILE A 75 15.50 14.99 -7.09
C ILE A 75 16.20 13.66 -7.40
N VAL A 76 16.34 12.82 -6.40
CA VAL A 76 16.83 11.42 -6.59
C VAL A 76 15.74 10.46 -6.13
N MET A 77 15.45 9.45 -6.95
CA MET A 77 14.48 8.40 -6.65
C MET A 77 15.19 7.02 -6.64
N VAL A 78 14.96 6.21 -5.59
CA VAL A 78 15.55 4.87 -5.46
C VAL A 78 14.47 3.85 -5.12
N TYR A 79 14.13 2.97 -6.06
CA TYR A 79 13.00 2.07 -5.96
C TYR A 79 13.33 0.60 -6.25
N PRO A 80 12.60 -0.36 -5.64
CA PRO A 80 12.67 -1.78 -6.01
C PRO A 80 11.82 -2.06 -7.26
N GLY A 81 12.13 -1.39 -8.39
CA GLY A 81 11.28 -1.34 -9.58
C GLY A 81 11.59 -2.40 -10.65
N LEU A 82 12.59 -3.26 -10.45
CA LEU A 82 12.93 -4.36 -11.39
C LEU A 82 12.02 -5.58 -11.12
N GLN A 83 10.73 -5.45 -11.48
CA GLN A 83 9.67 -6.43 -11.27
C GLN A 83 8.60 -6.30 -12.37
N ALA A 84 7.68 -7.28 -12.48
CA ALA A 84 6.59 -7.24 -13.45
C ALA A 84 5.62 -6.07 -13.17
N SER A 85 5.33 -5.80 -11.90
CA SER A 85 4.54 -4.63 -11.53
C SER A 85 5.17 -3.33 -12.05
N ASP A 86 4.38 -2.54 -12.75
CA ASP A 86 4.77 -1.24 -13.35
C ASP A 86 4.65 -0.05 -12.38
N TYR A 87 4.18 -0.27 -11.16
CA TYR A 87 3.91 0.73 -10.13
C TYR A 87 4.98 1.81 -9.98
N TRP A 88 6.26 1.40 -9.88
CA TRP A 88 7.36 2.33 -9.67
C TRP A 88 7.70 3.12 -10.93
N ARG A 89 7.69 2.45 -12.09
CA ARG A 89 7.96 3.07 -13.39
C ARG A 89 6.90 4.12 -13.72
N ARG A 90 5.61 3.79 -13.52
CA ARG A 90 4.50 4.73 -13.70
C ARG A 90 4.59 5.90 -12.73
N SER A 91 5.00 5.68 -11.48
CA SER A 91 5.21 6.78 -10.52
C SER A 91 6.28 7.76 -10.96
N VAL A 92 7.39 7.28 -11.53
CA VAL A 92 8.45 8.14 -12.10
C VAL A 92 7.94 8.89 -13.33
N SER A 93 7.23 8.19 -14.24
CA SER A 93 6.68 8.80 -15.46
C SER A 93 5.67 9.90 -15.13
N SER A 94 4.70 9.63 -14.27
CA SER A 94 3.68 10.60 -13.87
C SER A 94 4.26 11.78 -13.07
N PHE A 95 5.27 11.53 -12.23
CA PHE A 95 6.03 12.61 -11.59
C PHE A 95 6.69 13.54 -12.62
N ARG A 96 7.42 12.98 -13.58
CA ARG A 96 8.12 13.73 -14.63
C ARG A 96 7.14 14.55 -15.47
N ALA A 97 6.05 13.93 -15.91
CA ALA A 97 5.03 14.58 -16.70
C ALA A 97 4.37 15.73 -15.93
N ARG A 98 4.01 15.54 -14.66
CA ARG A 98 3.42 16.58 -13.82
C ARG A 98 4.41 17.71 -13.54
N MET A 99 5.69 17.42 -13.28
CA MET A 99 6.73 18.44 -13.11
C MET A 99 6.90 19.30 -14.37
N GLN A 100 6.79 18.72 -15.56
CA GLN A 100 6.81 19.44 -16.84
C GLN A 100 5.56 20.32 -17.02
N GLU A 101 4.37 19.78 -16.72
CA GLU A 101 3.09 20.50 -16.81
C GLU A 101 3.09 21.75 -15.92
N ILE A 102 3.57 21.65 -14.69
CA ILE A 102 3.68 22.79 -13.75
C ILE A 102 4.83 23.73 -14.07
N GLY A 103 5.74 23.37 -14.98
CA GLY A 103 6.85 24.21 -15.45
C GLY A 103 7.92 24.51 -14.38
N LEU A 104 8.08 23.63 -13.38
CA LEU A 104 9.16 23.75 -12.38
C LEU A 104 10.46 23.19 -12.95
N ASN A 105 11.54 23.96 -12.90
CA ASN A 105 12.85 23.51 -13.35
C ASN A 105 13.44 22.47 -12.38
N PHE A 106 13.79 21.28 -12.90
CA PHE A 106 14.28 20.16 -12.10
C PHE A 106 15.29 19.27 -12.84
N VAL A 107 16.10 18.55 -12.07
CA VAL A 107 16.93 17.42 -12.51
C VAL A 107 16.50 16.21 -11.73
N LEU A 108 16.15 15.13 -12.43
CA LEU A 108 15.73 13.85 -11.84
C LEU A 108 16.73 12.75 -12.18
N GLU A 109 17.25 12.11 -11.13
CA GLU A 109 18.02 10.87 -11.19
C GLU A 109 17.17 9.75 -10.59
N ASP A 110 16.88 8.69 -11.35
CA ASP A 110 16.07 7.57 -10.88
C ASP A 110 16.84 6.24 -11.01
N HIS A 111 16.72 5.40 -9.98
CA HIS A 111 17.39 4.13 -9.87
C HIS A 111 16.42 3.01 -9.50
N PHE A 112 16.52 1.88 -10.21
CA PHE A 112 15.72 0.70 -9.93
C PHE A 112 16.59 -0.48 -9.46
N THR A 113 16.12 -1.19 -8.43
CA THR A 113 16.74 -2.40 -7.88
C THR A 113 15.75 -3.57 -7.90
N LYS A 114 16.23 -4.80 -7.67
CA LYS A 114 15.33 -5.96 -7.51
C LYS A 114 14.65 -5.94 -6.14
N PRO A 115 13.33 -6.20 -6.06
CA PRO A 115 12.62 -6.35 -4.78
C PRO A 115 13.24 -7.47 -3.94
N GLY A 116 13.24 -7.31 -2.62
CA GLY A 116 13.70 -8.32 -1.67
C GLY A 116 15.19 -8.65 -1.71
N THR A 117 15.76 -8.90 -2.90
CA THR A 117 17.18 -9.26 -3.07
C THR A 117 18.10 -8.06 -3.27
N GLY A 118 17.58 -6.95 -3.79
CA GLY A 118 18.34 -5.73 -4.10
C GLY A 118 18.53 -4.76 -2.94
N ILE A 119 18.18 -5.10 -1.70
CA ILE A 119 18.20 -4.21 -0.52
C ILE A 119 19.58 -3.61 -0.25
N ARG A 120 20.66 -4.37 -0.45
CA ARG A 120 22.02 -3.87 -0.27
C ARG A 120 22.34 -2.79 -1.32
N GLN A 121 22.03 -3.04 -2.59
CA GLN A 121 22.21 -2.10 -3.68
C GLN A 121 21.38 -0.84 -3.46
N GLN A 122 20.12 -0.98 -3.08
CA GLN A 122 19.25 0.14 -2.74
C GLN A 122 19.86 1.02 -1.65
N SER A 123 20.36 0.41 -0.55
CA SER A 123 21.01 1.15 0.54
C SER A 123 22.27 1.88 0.10
N LEU A 124 23.07 1.31 -0.83
CA LEU A 124 24.24 1.97 -1.40
C LEU A 124 23.85 3.18 -2.26
N LEU A 125 22.80 3.04 -3.08
CA LEU A 125 22.28 4.14 -3.92
C LEU A 125 21.71 5.28 -3.06
N ILE A 126 20.94 4.96 -2.00
CA ILE A 126 20.48 5.95 -1.03
C ILE A 126 21.66 6.66 -0.38
N GLY A 127 22.69 5.92 0.07
CA GLY A 127 23.89 6.49 0.67
C GLY A 127 24.66 7.43 -0.28
N LYS A 128 24.77 7.05 -1.56
CA LYS A 128 25.37 7.90 -2.61
C LYS A 128 24.53 9.16 -2.84
N ALA A 129 23.21 9.03 -2.90
CA ALA A 129 22.30 10.17 -3.03
C ALA A 129 22.43 11.13 -1.86
N MET A 130 22.48 10.64 -0.61
CA MET A 130 22.70 11.46 0.59
C MET A 130 24.00 12.27 0.52
N ALA A 131 25.09 11.67 0.05
CA ALA A 131 26.38 12.35 -0.13
C ALA A 131 26.31 13.48 -1.17
N GLY A 132 25.47 13.34 -2.19
CA GLY A 132 25.19 14.35 -3.23
C GLY A 132 24.27 15.48 -2.79
N THR A 133 23.67 15.40 -1.60
CA THR A 133 22.77 16.40 -0.99
C THR A 133 21.71 16.94 -1.98
N PRO A 134 20.83 16.07 -2.56
CA PRO A 134 19.75 16.55 -3.40
C PRO A 134 18.74 17.37 -2.59
N ASP A 135 17.92 18.21 -3.25
CA ASP A 135 16.82 18.91 -2.58
C ASP A 135 15.79 17.91 -2.03
N TYR A 136 15.50 16.86 -2.80
CA TYR A 136 14.54 15.80 -2.42
C TYR A 136 15.12 14.42 -2.70
N LEU A 137 14.96 13.51 -1.75
CA LEU A 137 15.28 12.09 -1.91
C LEU A 137 14.03 11.25 -1.67
N VAL A 138 13.66 10.47 -2.69
CA VAL A 138 12.47 9.62 -2.68
C VAL A 138 12.88 8.15 -2.67
N PHE A 139 12.36 7.39 -1.72
CA PHE A 139 12.60 5.94 -1.66
C PHE A 139 11.54 5.22 -0.82
N THR A 140 11.65 3.90 -0.68
CA THR A 140 10.75 3.08 0.16
C THR A 140 11.51 2.44 1.32
N LEU A 141 10.79 2.17 2.43
CA LEU A 141 11.37 1.58 3.65
C LEU A 141 11.42 0.04 3.57
N ASP A 142 12.26 -0.51 2.72
CA ASP A 142 12.39 -1.97 2.53
C ASP A 142 13.28 -2.64 3.59
N ALA A 143 14.04 -1.86 4.37
CA ALA A 143 14.94 -2.38 5.39
C ALA A 143 14.97 -1.50 6.64
N VAL A 144 15.20 -2.12 7.80
CA VAL A 144 15.30 -1.41 9.11
C VAL A 144 16.36 -0.30 9.09
N ARG A 145 17.50 -0.54 8.41
CA ARG A 145 18.57 0.47 8.28
C ARG A 145 18.15 1.73 7.50
N HIS A 146 17.15 1.64 6.62
CA HIS A 146 16.64 2.81 5.90
C HIS A 146 16.03 3.82 6.84
N ARG A 147 15.44 3.38 7.95
CA ARG A 147 14.93 4.27 9.00
C ARG A 147 16.02 5.15 9.61
N GLY A 148 17.19 4.57 9.97
CA GLY A 148 18.32 5.36 10.48
C GLY A 148 18.89 6.33 9.44
N MET A 149 18.77 6.02 8.13
CA MET A 149 19.13 6.97 7.06
C MET A 149 18.15 8.14 7.01
N VAL A 150 16.84 7.90 7.14
CA VAL A 150 15.81 8.95 7.24
C VAL A 150 16.07 9.86 8.43
N GLU A 151 16.30 9.29 9.62
CA GLU A 151 16.59 10.05 10.86
C GLU A 151 17.79 10.98 10.67
N ARG A 152 18.87 10.48 10.06
CA ARG A 152 20.07 11.29 9.78
C ARG A 152 19.77 12.44 8.82
N MET A 153 19.08 12.18 7.70
CA MET A 153 18.74 13.21 6.72
C MET A 153 17.85 14.30 7.33
N MET A 154 16.86 13.91 8.13
CA MET A 154 15.99 14.85 8.83
C MET A 154 16.78 15.72 9.83
N ALA A 155 17.73 15.11 10.55
CA ALA A 155 18.59 15.84 11.50
C ALA A 155 19.55 16.82 10.79
N GLU A 156 20.06 16.45 9.61
CA GLU A 156 20.92 17.33 8.80
C GLU A 156 20.14 18.49 8.14
N GLY A 157 18.84 18.27 7.84
CA GLY A 157 17.92 19.28 7.32
C GLY A 157 18.23 19.82 5.92
N ARG A 158 19.17 19.21 5.19
CA ARG A 158 19.59 19.66 3.84
C ARG A 158 18.77 19.05 2.72
N THR A 159 18.33 17.82 2.89
CA THR A 159 17.55 17.03 1.92
C THR A 159 16.19 16.70 2.52
N LYS A 160 15.11 17.01 1.79
CA LYS A 160 13.77 16.60 2.17
C LYS A 160 13.50 15.17 1.74
N VAL A 161 12.99 14.36 2.66
CA VAL A 161 12.73 12.94 2.42
C VAL A 161 11.27 12.71 2.08
N ILE A 162 11.03 12.02 0.98
CA ILE A 162 9.72 11.50 0.58
C ILE A 162 9.78 9.97 0.67
N LEU A 163 8.89 9.39 1.47
CA LEU A 163 8.77 7.95 1.62
C LEU A 163 7.58 7.45 0.81
N GLN A 164 7.87 6.70 -0.27
CA GLN A 164 6.82 6.16 -1.14
C GLN A 164 6.44 4.72 -0.76
N ASN A 165 5.19 4.33 -1.08
CA ASN A 165 4.57 3.03 -0.80
C ASN A 165 4.33 2.78 0.70
N ILE A 166 4.17 3.84 1.46
CA ILE A 166 3.84 3.83 2.88
C ILE A 166 2.97 5.04 3.22
N THR A 167 1.86 4.81 3.93
CA THR A 167 0.89 5.84 4.34
C THR A 167 0.70 5.89 5.85
N THR A 168 1.54 5.15 6.59
CA THR A 168 1.48 5.03 8.04
C THR A 168 2.74 5.65 8.64
N PRO A 169 2.66 6.85 9.24
CA PRO A 169 3.82 7.53 9.82
C PRO A 169 4.51 6.70 10.91
N ILE A 170 5.81 6.84 11.02
CA ILE A 170 6.63 6.10 12.00
C ILE A 170 6.49 6.75 13.37
N ARG A 171 6.02 6.00 14.38
CA ARG A 171 5.79 6.49 15.75
C ARG A 171 7.05 7.08 16.38
N ALA A 172 8.21 6.47 16.15
CA ALA A 172 9.46 6.92 16.75
C ALA A 172 9.95 8.27 16.25
N PHE A 173 9.47 8.76 15.12
CA PHE A 173 9.79 10.10 14.63
C PHE A 173 8.97 11.19 15.38
N GLY A 174 7.97 10.81 16.17
CA GLY A 174 7.16 11.74 16.95
C GLY A 174 6.52 12.80 16.06
N LYS A 175 6.75 14.08 16.38
CA LYS A 175 6.30 15.23 15.59
C LYS A 175 7.23 15.58 14.42
N PHE A 176 8.43 15.03 14.37
CA PHE A 176 9.41 15.27 13.30
C PHE A 176 9.30 14.16 12.25
N GLN A 177 8.32 14.26 11.39
CA GLN A 177 8.10 13.32 10.32
C GLN A 177 8.88 13.71 9.04
N PRO A 178 9.16 12.76 8.12
CA PRO A 178 9.61 13.07 6.77
C PRO A 178 8.72 14.09 6.09
N PHE A 179 9.24 14.74 5.05
CA PHE A 179 8.52 15.77 4.30
C PHE A 179 7.17 15.27 3.76
N LEU A 180 7.12 14.01 3.26
CA LEU A 180 5.89 13.39 2.76
C LEU A 180 5.97 11.87 2.85
N TYR A 181 4.90 11.26 3.30
CA TYR A 181 4.57 9.86 3.02
C TYR A 181 3.57 9.82 1.87
N VAL A 182 3.86 9.03 0.82
CA VAL A 182 3.01 8.94 -0.36
C VAL A 182 2.77 7.48 -0.75
N GLY A 183 1.52 7.12 -1.04
CA GLY A 183 1.20 5.75 -1.40
C GLY A 183 -0.30 5.49 -1.43
N PHE A 184 -0.63 4.24 -1.19
CA PHE A 184 -1.99 3.73 -1.06
C PHE A 184 -2.07 2.95 0.25
N ASP A 185 -3.11 3.14 1.03
CA ASP A 185 -3.24 2.46 2.31
C ASP A 185 -3.41 0.95 2.09
N HIS A 186 -2.36 0.20 2.40
CA HIS A 186 -2.35 -1.26 2.23
C HIS A 186 -3.42 -1.96 3.08
N GLY A 187 -3.76 -1.40 4.25
CA GLY A 187 -4.82 -1.93 5.09
C GLY A 187 -6.18 -1.83 4.42
N VAL A 188 -6.46 -0.69 3.79
CA VAL A 188 -7.70 -0.48 3.01
C VAL A 188 -7.79 -1.48 1.87
N GLY A 189 -6.72 -1.63 1.06
CA GLY A 189 -6.70 -2.59 -0.04
C GLY A 189 -6.87 -4.04 0.44
N ALA A 190 -6.22 -4.42 1.55
CA ALA A 190 -6.36 -5.75 2.14
C ALA A 190 -7.78 -6.04 2.62
N LYS A 191 -8.45 -5.05 3.24
CA LYS A 191 -9.86 -5.14 3.65
C LYS A 191 -10.80 -5.28 2.45
N MET A 192 -10.58 -4.53 1.38
CA MET A 192 -11.36 -4.66 0.14
C MET A 192 -11.29 -6.08 -0.42
N LEU A 193 -10.09 -6.67 -0.50
CA LEU A 193 -9.89 -8.05 -0.97
C LEU A 193 -10.51 -9.07 -0.01
N ALA A 194 -10.35 -8.90 1.32
CA ALA A 194 -10.98 -9.79 2.29
C ALA A 194 -12.50 -9.78 2.19
N ASN A 195 -13.12 -8.60 2.05
CA ASN A 195 -14.55 -8.48 1.88
C ASN A 195 -15.03 -9.13 0.57
N ARG A 196 -14.22 -9.04 -0.51
CA ARG A 196 -14.53 -9.71 -1.76
C ARG A 196 -14.51 -11.23 -1.60
N TYR A 197 -13.48 -11.82 -1.02
CA TYR A 197 -13.44 -13.26 -0.75
C TYR A 197 -14.56 -13.72 0.17
N LYS A 198 -14.86 -12.97 1.24
CA LYS A 198 -15.99 -13.27 2.15
C LYS A 198 -17.34 -13.27 1.43
N SER A 199 -17.52 -12.45 0.41
CA SER A 199 -18.74 -12.42 -0.39
C SER A 199 -18.84 -13.57 -1.38
N ASP A 200 -17.71 -13.97 -1.95
CA ASP A 200 -17.66 -15.05 -2.95
C ASP A 200 -17.74 -16.45 -2.28
N ILE A 201 -17.13 -16.62 -1.10
CA ILE A 201 -17.16 -17.87 -0.33
C ILE A 201 -18.26 -17.81 0.72
N ARG A 202 -19.43 -18.35 0.38
CA ARG A 202 -20.62 -18.29 1.25
C ARG A 202 -20.57 -19.23 2.44
N ASN A 203 -19.92 -20.38 2.31
CA ASN A 203 -19.84 -21.45 3.29
C ASN A 203 -18.40 -21.61 3.83
N ALA A 204 -18.05 -22.81 4.27
CA ALA A 204 -16.69 -23.15 4.62
C ALA A 204 -15.76 -23.09 3.41
N GLY A 205 -14.50 -22.76 3.63
CA GLY A 205 -13.50 -22.68 2.57
C GLY A 205 -12.09 -22.88 3.11
N ARG A 206 -11.13 -23.05 2.19
CA ARG A 206 -9.72 -23.27 2.49
C ARG A 206 -8.86 -22.34 1.64
N TYR A 207 -7.88 -21.69 2.26
CA TYR A 207 -7.03 -20.75 1.53
C TYR A 207 -5.57 -20.77 1.99
N ALA A 208 -4.70 -20.25 1.13
CA ALA A 208 -3.30 -19.98 1.44
C ALA A 208 -2.98 -18.49 1.26
N ILE A 209 -1.92 -18.01 1.93
CA ILE A 209 -1.41 -16.64 1.79
C ILE A 209 0.04 -16.67 1.30
N PHE A 210 0.33 -15.92 0.25
CA PHE A 210 1.66 -15.72 -0.30
C PHE A 210 2.13 -14.30 -0.01
N TYR A 211 3.12 -14.19 0.88
CA TYR A 211 3.70 -12.94 1.34
C TYR A 211 4.93 -12.54 0.52
N GLY A 212 5.22 -11.24 0.46
CA GLY A 212 6.54 -10.74 0.10
C GLY A 212 7.62 -11.07 1.14
N PRO A 213 8.70 -10.29 1.27
CA PRO A 213 9.67 -10.43 2.35
C PRO A 213 9.03 -10.08 3.70
N LYS A 214 9.64 -10.58 4.80
CA LYS A 214 9.21 -10.19 6.15
C LYS A 214 9.45 -8.69 6.35
N GLY A 215 8.38 -7.90 6.51
CA GLY A 215 8.47 -6.46 6.67
C GLY A 215 7.10 -5.78 6.65
N TYR A 216 7.13 -4.46 6.51
CA TYR A 216 5.95 -3.60 6.53
C TYR A 216 4.87 -4.03 5.55
N VAL A 217 5.21 -4.15 4.25
CA VAL A 217 4.24 -4.45 3.20
C VAL A 217 3.55 -5.81 3.42
N SER A 218 4.31 -6.85 3.78
CA SER A 218 3.73 -8.18 4.07
C SER A 218 2.81 -8.15 5.30
N LYS A 219 3.18 -7.40 6.34
CA LYS A 219 2.31 -7.21 7.52
C LYS A 219 1.02 -6.49 7.15
N MET A 220 1.11 -5.42 6.37
CA MET A 220 -0.06 -4.60 5.99
C MET A 220 -0.96 -5.31 4.98
N ARG A 221 -0.40 -6.00 3.99
CA ARG A 221 -1.22 -6.68 2.97
C ARG A 221 -1.74 -8.02 3.46
N GLY A 222 -0.84 -8.92 3.83
CA GLY A 222 -1.23 -10.28 4.22
C GLY A 222 -1.63 -10.41 5.69
N GLY A 223 -1.00 -9.67 6.61
CA GLY A 223 -1.36 -9.68 8.04
C GLY A 223 -2.74 -9.10 8.31
N VAL A 224 -3.06 -7.94 7.70
CA VAL A 224 -4.41 -7.34 7.80
C VAL A 224 -5.44 -8.25 7.13
N PHE A 225 -5.15 -8.79 5.93
CA PHE A 225 -6.03 -9.75 5.27
C PHE A 225 -6.36 -10.94 6.20
N LYS A 226 -5.31 -11.59 6.76
CA LYS A 226 -5.50 -12.70 7.70
C LYS A 226 -6.36 -12.32 8.90
N GLN A 227 -6.18 -11.10 9.43
CA GLN A 227 -6.97 -10.58 10.54
C GLN A 227 -8.44 -10.38 10.13
N GLU A 228 -8.69 -9.78 8.97
CA GLU A 228 -10.06 -9.59 8.46
C GLU A 228 -10.78 -10.93 8.18
N MET A 229 -10.05 -11.97 7.79
CA MET A 229 -10.61 -13.30 7.60
C MET A 229 -10.91 -14.04 8.91
N SER A 230 -10.42 -13.57 10.06
CA SER A 230 -10.62 -14.23 11.35
C SER A 230 -12.05 -14.14 11.90
N ASP A 231 -12.89 -13.28 11.34
CA ASP A 231 -14.32 -13.21 11.63
C ASP A 231 -15.15 -14.31 10.92
N ARG A 232 -14.50 -15.06 10.01
CA ARG A 232 -15.06 -16.20 9.27
C ARG A 232 -14.27 -17.49 9.57
N PRO A 233 -14.34 -18.05 10.79
CA PRO A 233 -13.52 -19.18 11.22
C PRO A 233 -13.74 -20.47 10.41
N GLU A 234 -14.86 -20.57 9.70
CA GLU A 234 -15.15 -21.65 8.75
C GLU A 234 -14.31 -21.56 7.45
N ILE A 235 -13.69 -20.40 7.14
CA ILE A 235 -12.74 -20.25 6.04
C ILE A 235 -11.32 -20.39 6.61
N LYS A 236 -10.69 -21.53 6.39
CA LYS A 236 -9.44 -21.94 7.07
C LYS A 236 -8.20 -21.57 6.28
N LEU A 237 -7.27 -20.88 6.93
CA LEU A 237 -5.90 -20.73 6.44
C LEU A 237 -5.15 -22.07 6.57
N VAL A 238 -4.76 -22.66 5.44
CA VAL A 238 -4.08 -23.97 5.43
C VAL A 238 -2.56 -23.86 5.24
N ALA A 239 -2.08 -22.78 4.58
CA ALA A 239 -0.64 -22.58 4.35
C ALA A 239 -0.27 -21.10 4.24
N SER A 240 1.01 -20.78 4.49
CA SER A 240 1.56 -19.43 4.32
C SER A 240 2.99 -19.50 3.81
N TYR A 241 3.30 -18.76 2.76
CA TYR A 241 4.62 -18.75 2.11
C TYR A 241 5.20 -17.34 2.04
N TYR A 242 6.51 -17.21 2.29
CA TYR A 242 7.25 -15.97 2.07
C TYR A 242 8.11 -16.11 0.81
N VAL A 243 7.68 -15.49 -0.29
CA VAL A 243 8.24 -15.67 -1.63
C VAL A 243 8.98 -14.44 -2.17
N ASN A 244 9.18 -13.40 -1.33
CA ASN A 244 10.01 -12.20 -1.62
C ASN A 244 9.58 -11.38 -2.84
N PHE A 245 8.28 -11.35 -3.19
CA PHE A 245 7.76 -10.71 -4.41
C PHE A 245 8.40 -11.27 -5.69
N ASP A 246 8.71 -12.55 -5.71
CA ASP A 246 9.39 -13.23 -6.82
C ASP A 246 8.42 -14.20 -7.51
N ARG A 247 8.22 -14.04 -8.83
CA ARG A 247 7.28 -14.84 -9.63
C ARG A 247 7.65 -16.31 -9.64
N GLU A 248 8.95 -16.64 -9.83
CA GLU A 248 9.42 -18.02 -9.91
C GLU A 248 9.28 -18.75 -8.57
N ARG A 249 9.63 -18.07 -7.46
CA ARG A 249 9.42 -18.62 -6.10
C ARG A 249 7.94 -18.83 -5.80
N SER A 250 7.10 -17.91 -6.26
CA SER A 250 5.65 -18.02 -6.09
C SER A 250 5.09 -19.20 -6.87
N TYR A 251 5.54 -19.38 -8.12
CA TYR A 251 5.19 -20.54 -8.93
C TYR A 251 5.59 -21.86 -8.24
N LYS A 252 6.86 -22.00 -7.79
CA LYS A 252 7.33 -23.22 -7.12
C LYS A 252 6.53 -23.54 -5.85
N ALA A 253 6.32 -22.53 -4.99
CA ALA A 253 5.53 -22.70 -3.77
C ALA A 253 4.05 -23.01 -4.07
N ALA A 254 3.49 -22.48 -5.15
CA ALA A 254 2.13 -22.79 -5.57
C ALA A 254 2.02 -24.24 -6.12
N MET A 255 3.01 -24.71 -6.88
CA MET A 255 3.07 -26.10 -7.33
C MET A 255 3.08 -27.10 -6.17
N GLU A 256 3.93 -26.83 -5.12
CA GLU A 256 3.97 -27.64 -3.89
C GLU A 256 2.62 -27.61 -3.16
N LEU A 257 2.04 -26.41 -2.96
CA LEU A 257 0.74 -26.26 -2.31
C LEU A 257 -0.37 -27.03 -3.04
N LEU A 258 -0.45 -26.88 -4.37
CA LEU A 258 -1.49 -27.49 -5.20
C LEU A 258 -1.37 -29.03 -5.26
N ALA A 259 -0.16 -29.58 -5.12
CA ALA A 259 0.05 -31.02 -5.01
C ALA A 259 -0.42 -31.57 -3.64
N GLU A 260 -0.27 -30.80 -2.57
CA GLU A 260 -0.65 -31.23 -1.22
C GLU A 260 -2.12 -30.95 -0.87
N GLN A 261 -2.71 -29.88 -1.44
CA GLN A 261 -4.06 -29.39 -1.10
C GLN A 261 -5.00 -29.51 -2.32
N GLY A 262 -5.80 -30.58 -2.34
CA GLY A 262 -6.73 -30.83 -3.42
C GLY A 262 -7.98 -29.94 -3.42
N ASP A 263 -8.40 -29.46 -2.25
CA ASP A 263 -9.67 -28.77 -1.98
C ASP A 263 -9.49 -27.28 -1.62
N LEU A 264 -8.53 -26.62 -2.26
CA LEU A 264 -8.24 -25.22 -2.05
C LEU A 264 -9.23 -24.32 -2.81
N ASP A 265 -9.86 -23.35 -2.13
CA ASP A 265 -10.81 -22.41 -2.73
C ASP A 265 -10.11 -21.18 -3.31
N PHE A 266 -9.08 -20.67 -2.61
CA PHE A 266 -8.34 -19.52 -3.12
C PHE A 266 -6.90 -19.41 -2.58
N ILE A 267 -6.08 -18.65 -3.31
CA ILE A 267 -4.73 -18.25 -2.89
C ILE A 267 -4.66 -16.73 -2.88
N TYR A 268 -4.40 -16.15 -1.70
CA TYR A 268 -4.22 -14.72 -1.54
C TYR A 268 -2.79 -14.31 -1.89
N ALA A 269 -2.63 -13.44 -2.89
CA ALA A 269 -1.36 -12.90 -3.33
C ALA A 269 -1.14 -11.48 -2.80
N CYS A 270 0.01 -11.21 -2.20
CA CYS A 270 0.36 -9.88 -1.66
C CYS A 270 0.98 -8.94 -2.70
N SER A 271 1.16 -9.34 -3.97
CA SER A 271 1.69 -8.50 -5.05
C SER A 271 1.39 -9.08 -6.43
N THR A 272 1.58 -8.26 -7.47
CA THR A 272 1.46 -8.64 -8.87
C THR A 272 2.33 -9.85 -9.22
N ASP A 273 3.64 -9.78 -8.93
CA ASP A 273 4.58 -10.85 -9.27
C ASP A 273 4.23 -12.18 -8.58
N ILE A 274 3.69 -12.11 -7.36
CA ILE A 274 3.18 -13.28 -6.64
C ILE A 274 1.95 -13.84 -7.35
N ALA A 275 0.98 -13.00 -7.70
CA ALA A 275 -0.24 -13.41 -8.40
C ALA A 275 0.07 -14.11 -9.73
N LEU A 276 0.97 -13.51 -10.53
CA LEU A 276 1.38 -14.08 -11.81
C LEU A 276 2.06 -15.45 -11.65
N GLY A 277 2.91 -15.64 -10.63
CA GLY A 277 3.53 -16.94 -10.35
C GLY A 277 2.51 -18.01 -9.92
N ILE A 278 1.48 -17.61 -9.15
CA ILE A 278 0.37 -18.51 -8.78
C ILE A 278 -0.45 -18.88 -10.03
N ILE A 279 -0.76 -17.91 -10.90
CA ILE A 279 -1.48 -18.14 -12.16
C ILE A 279 -0.72 -19.14 -13.04
N ASP A 280 0.61 -19.02 -13.16
CA ASP A 280 1.44 -19.97 -13.92
C ASP A 280 1.26 -21.41 -13.39
N ALA A 281 1.28 -21.60 -12.05
CA ALA A 281 1.07 -22.90 -11.42
C ALA A 281 -0.36 -23.43 -11.60
N LEU A 282 -1.38 -22.57 -11.51
CA LEU A 282 -2.77 -22.93 -11.73
C LEU A 282 -3.02 -23.37 -13.19
N LYS A 283 -2.37 -22.73 -14.16
CA LYS A 283 -2.42 -23.14 -15.58
C LYS A 283 -1.80 -24.52 -15.77
N GLU A 284 -0.60 -24.74 -15.26
CA GLU A 284 0.12 -26.00 -15.44
C GLU A 284 -0.58 -27.17 -14.77
N THR A 285 -1.21 -26.95 -13.63
CA THR A 285 -1.96 -28.00 -12.90
C THR A 285 -3.40 -28.17 -13.38
N GLY A 286 -3.86 -27.39 -14.36
CA GLY A 286 -5.25 -27.41 -14.86
C GLY A 286 -6.28 -26.93 -13.83
N ARG A 287 -5.85 -26.15 -12.83
CA ARG A 287 -6.72 -25.64 -11.74
C ARG A 287 -7.12 -24.18 -11.92
N LEU A 288 -6.74 -23.55 -13.02
CA LEU A 288 -7.18 -22.19 -13.36
C LEU A 288 -8.72 -22.14 -13.43
N GLY A 289 -9.32 -21.16 -12.73
CA GLY A 289 -10.77 -21.02 -12.62
C GLY A 289 -11.44 -21.89 -11.55
N SER A 290 -10.77 -22.93 -11.01
CA SER A 290 -11.26 -23.72 -9.86
C SER A 290 -10.70 -23.21 -8.52
N VAL A 291 -9.54 -22.56 -8.53
CA VAL A 291 -8.94 -21.89 -7.37
C VAL A 291 -8.86 -20.41 -7.68
N MET A 292 -9.52 -19.57 -6.88
CA MET A 292 -9.48 -18.11 -7.08
C MET A 292 -8.12 -17.53 -6.71
N VAL A 293 -7.71 -16.47 -7.41
CA VAL A 293 -6.51 -15.71 -7.11
C VAL A 293 -6.74 -14.21 -7.30
N ASN A 294 -6.19 -13.40 -6.39
CA ASN A 294 -6.24 -11.94 -6.49
C ASN A 294 -4.90 -11.35 -6.94
N GLY A 295 -4.98 -10.19 -7.61
CA GLY A 295 -3.86 -9.29 -7.82
C GLY A 295 -3.70 -8.25 -6.72
N TRP A 296 -2.63 -7.44 -6.81
CA TRP A 296 -2.35 -6.34 -5.90
C TRP A 296 -1.69 -5.17 -6.60
N GLY A 297 -2.51 -4.22 -7.03
CA GLY A 297 -2.05 -2.99 -7.64
C GLY A 297 -2.74 -2.60 -8.93
N GLY A 298 -3.25 -3.56 -9.70
CA GLY A 298 -4.00 -3.30 -10.93
C GLY A 298 -3.13 -2.64 -12.01
N GLY A 299 -1.83 -3.00 -12.08
CA GLY A 299 -0.99 -2.61 -13.19
C GLY A 299 -1.29 -3.41 -14.45
N GLU A 300 -0.60 -3.10 -15.57
CA GLU A 300 -0.89 -3.65 -16.89
C GLU A 300 -1.00 -5.17 -16.89
N SER A 301 0.00 -5.88 -16.36
CA SER A 301 0.00 -7.35 -16.35
C SER A 301 -1.17 -7.99 -15.57
N GLU A 302 -1.70 -7.30 -14.54
CA GLU A 302 -2.89 -7.78 -13.83
C GLU A 302 -4.17 -7.51 -14.60
N LEU A 303 -4.27 -6.37 -15.29
CA LEU A 303 -5.43 -6.03 -16.11
C LEU A 303 -5.51 -6.95 -17.33
N GLU A 304 -4.39 -7.26 -17.98
CA GLU A 304 -4.30 -8.27 -19.03
C GLU A 304 -4.76 -9.66 -18.54
N ALA A 305 -4.32 -10.07 -17.33
CA ALA A 305 -4.72 -11.34 -16.73
C ALA A 305 -6.22 -11.36 -16.37
N ILE A 306 -6.83 -10.23 -15.98
CA ILE A 306 -8.28 -10.09 -15.76
C ILE A 306 -9.03 -10.22 -17.08
N GLU A 307 -8.59 -9.52 -18.14
CA GLU A 307 -9.21 -9.60 -19.47
C GLU A 307 -9.13 -11.00 -20.08
N ALA A 308 -8.02 -11.72 -19.81
CA ALA A 308 -7.85 -13.11 -20.19
C ALA A 308 -8.65 -14.12 -19.33
N GLY A 309 -9.31 -13.65 -18.25
CA GLY A 309 -10.04 -14.51 -17.31
C GLY A 309 -9.14 -15.35 -16.40
N GLU A 310 -7.85 -15.02 -16.32
CA GLU A 310 -6.83 -15.75 -15.55
C GLU A 310 -6.69 -15.25 -14.11
N LEU A 311 -7.02 -13.97 -13.86
CA LEU A 311 -7.03 -13.33 -12.55
C LEU A 311 -8.49 -13.00 -12.18
N ASP A 312 -8.94 -13.38 -10.98
CA ASP A 312 -10.33 -13.19 -10.59
C ASP A 312 -10.66 -11.74 -10.26
N PHE A 313 -9.78 -11.05 -9.53
CA PHE A 313 -9.93 -9.62 -9.19
C PHE A 313 -8.63 -9.03 -8.66
N THR A 314 -8.56 -7.70 -8.64
CA THR A 314 -7.46 -6.94 -8.04
C THR A 314 -7.97 -5.68 -7.36
N VAL A 315 -7.17 -5.14 -6.43
CA VAL A 315 -7.30 -3.74 -5.98
C VAL A 315 -6.39 -2.87 -6.85
N MET A 316 -7.00 -2.17 -7.80
CA MET A 316 -6.30 -1.27 -8.71
C MET A 316 -6.06 0.08 -8.04
N ARG A 317 -4.84 0.57 -8.10
CA ARG A 317 -4.44 1.90 -7.63
C ARG A 317 -4.72 2.94 -8.70
N MET A 318 -5.14 4.13 -8.32
CA MET A 318 -5.04 5.31 -9.17
C MET A 318 -3.57 5.71 -9.22
N ASN A 319 -2.77 4.95 -9.95
CA ASN A 319 -1.32 4.84 -9.77
C ASN A 319 -0.58 6.15 -9.95
N ASP A 320 -0.96 6.94 -10.94
CA ASP A 320 -0.30 8.19 -11.28
C ASP A 320 -0.45 9.28 -10.23
N ASP A 321 -1.45 9.12 -9.33
CA ASP A 321 -1.62 10.02 -8.19
C ASP A 321 -0.37 10.08 -7.30
N ASN A 322 0.46 9.03 -7.23
CA ASN A 322 1.71 9.06 -6.48
C ASN A 322 2.72 10.05 -7.07
N GLY A 323 2.96 9.96 -8.38
CA GLY A 323 3.90 10.85 -9.06
C GLY A 323 3.40 12.29 -9.03
N VAL A 324 2.11 12.47 -9.30
CA VAL A 324 1.45 13.77 -9.24
C VAL A 324 1.54 14.39 -7.84
N ALA A 325 1.26 13.60 -6.78
CA ALA A 325 1.34 14.06 -5.40
C ALA A 325 2.76 14.51 -5.02
N MET A 326 3.79 13.77 -5.43
CA MET A 326 5.18 14.16 -5.19
C MET A 326 5.53 15.47 -5.92
N ALA A 327 5.12 15.63 -7.19
CA ALA A 327 5.37 16.83 -7.97
C ALA A 327 4.67 18.06 -7.36
N GLU A 328 3.39 17.93 -6.99
CA GLU A 328 2.63 18.99 -6.36
C GLU A 328 3.15 19.35 -4.96
N ALA A 329 3.60 18.36 -4.19
CA ALA A 329 4.24 18.63 -2.89
C ALA A 329 5.52 19.47 -3.07
N ILE A 330 6.35 19.14 -4.05
CA ILE A 330 7.55 19.91 -4.38
C ILE A 330 7.19 21.32 -4.87
N ARG A 331 6.18 21.46 -5.74
CA ARG A 331 5.70 22.78 -6.19
C ARG A 331 5.27 23.65 -5.01
N LEU A 332 4.38 23.13 -4.17
CA LEU A 332 3.89 23.85 -3.00
C LEU A 332 5.01 24.25 -2.03
N ASP A 333 5.98 23.36 -1.84
CA ASP A 333 7.13 23.62 -0.99
C ASP A 333 8.02 24.75 -1.55
N VAL A 334 8.26 24.78 -2.85
CA VAL A 334 9.05 25.83 -3.50
C VAL A 334 8.32 27.17 -3.48
N GLU A 335 6.98 27.16 -3.61
CA GLU A 335 6.17 28.40 -3.65
C GLU A 335 5.91 29.00 -2.26
N LYS A 336 5.66 28.15 -1.26
CA LYS A 336 5.07 28.59 0.03
C LYS A 336 5.77 27.96 1.25
N GLY A 337 6.85 27.18 1.02
CA GLY A 337 7.37 26.29 2.03
C GLY A 337 6.41 25.11 2.28
N ALA A 338 6.77 24.23 3.21
CA ALA A 338 6.03 22.98 3.45
C ALA A 338 4.59 23.16 4.00
N THR A 339 4.11 24.37 4.25
CA THR A 339 2.82 24.64 4.93
C THR A 339 1.59 24.14 4.16
N GLY A 340 1.70 23.98 2.84
CA GLY A 340 0.62 23.45 1.97
C GLY A 340 0.69 21.95 1.73
N VAL A 341 1.67 21.24 2.30
CA VAL A 341 1.94 19.83 2.04
C VAL A 341 1.53 19.00 3.27
N PRO A 342 0.63 18.01 3.13
CA PRO A 342 0.28 17.13 4.25
C PRO A 342 1.45 16.19 4.55
N THR A 343 1.52 15.71 5.80
CA THR A 343 2.48 14.67 6.17
C THR A 343 2.24 13.37 5.39
N VAL A 344 0.97 13.05 5.08
CA VAL A 344 0.59 11.82 4.38
C VAL A 344 -0.36 12.13 3.23
N TYR A 345 -0.07 11.58 2.06
CA TYR A 345 -1.01 11.42 0.96
C TYR A 345 -1.29 9.94 0.72
N SER A 346 -2.56 9.58 0.73
CA SER A 346 -3.03 8.24 0.39
C SER A 346 -3.97 8.31 -0.81
N GLY A 347 -3.56 7.69 -1.91
CA GLY A 347 -4.38 7.57 -3.13
C GLY A 347 -5.52 6.56 -2.97
N GLU A 348 -6.40 6.52 -3.97
CA GLU A 348 -7.60 5.67 -3.98
C GLU A 348 -7.33 4.31 -4.64
N PHE A 349 -8.05 3.29 -4.16
CA PHE A 349 -8.19 1.99 -4.80
C PHE A 349 -9.54 1.86 -5.51
N LYS A 350 -9.57 1.06 -6.58
CA LYS A 350 -10.79 0.51 -7.19
C LYS A 350 -10.69 -1.01 -7.20
N LEU A 351 -11.75 -1.70 -6.80
CA LEU A 351 -11.84 -3.15 -6.99
C LEU A 351 -12.19 -3.41 -8.46
N VAL A 352 -11.36 -4.20 -9.13
CA VAL A 352 -11.56 -4.61 -10.53
C VAL A 352 -11.65 -6.12 -10.56
N ASP A 353 -12.64 -6.67 -11.25
CA ASP A 353 -12.83 -8.11 -11.42
C ASP A 353 -13.08 -8.48 -12.88
N LYS A 354 -13.07 -9.77 -13.18
CA LYS A 354 -13.28 -10.32 -14.54
C LYS A 354 -14.68 -10.06 -15.13
N LYS A 355 -15.58 -9.41 -14.38
CA LYS A 355 -16.91 -9.01 -14.87
C LYS A 355 -16.98 -7.55 -15.31
N ILE A 356 -15.89 -6.81 -15.15
CA ILE A 356 -15.81 -5.41 -15.59
C ILE A 356 -16.07 -5.31 -17.09
N SER A 357 -16.86 -4.32 -17.50
CA SER A 357 -17.05 -4.06 -18.93
C SER A 357 -15.75 -3.54 -19.56
N LYS A 358 -15.56 -3.73 -20.87
CA LYS A 358 -14.40 -3.19 -21.58
C LYS A 358 -14.37 -1.68 -21.51
N GLU A 359 -15.52 -1.04 -21.63
CA GLU A 359 -15.70 0.40 -21.58
C GLU A 359 -15.28 0.95 -20.21
N ASP A 360 -15.75 0.34 -19.11
CA ASP A 360 -15.39 0.75 -17.76
C ASP A 360 -13.90 0.53 -17.47
N LEU A 361 -13.31 -0.55 -18.01
CA LEU A 361 -11.88 -0.82 -17.84
C LEU A 361 -11.02 0.21 -18.59
N ILE A 362 -11.40 0.61 -19.80
CA ILE A 362 -10.71 1.65 -20.58
C ILE A 362 -10.77 2.99 -19.83
N GLU A 363 -11.95 3.37 -19.32
CA GLU A 363 -12.09 4.60 -18.55
C GLU A 363 -11.24 4.57 -17.27
N LEU A 364 -11.25 3.42 -16.58
CA LEU A 364 -10.48 3.24 -15.36
C LEU A 364 -8.96 3.32 -15.61
N ARG A 365 -8.46 2.68 -16.70
CA ARG A 365 -7.07 2.82 -17.14
C ARG A 365 -6.71 4.27 -17.42
N LYS A 366 -7.50 4.97 -18.22
CA LYS A 366 -7.30 6.39 -18.54
C LYS A 366 -7.20 7.27 -17.28
N ASN A 367 -8.01 6.98 -16.26
CA ASN A 367 -7.97 7.71 -14.99
C ASN A 367 -6.75 7.36 -14.13
N ALA A 368 -6.43 6.07 -14.04
CA ALA A 368 -5.35 5.57 -13.20
C ALA A 368 -3.95 5.88 -13.75
N PHE A 369 -3.82 5.97 -15.08
CA PHE A 369 -2.54 6.12 -15.79
C PHE A 369 -2.49 7.40 -16.64
N ARG A 370 -3.23 8.44 -16.25
CA ARG A 370 -3.45 9.69 -17.00
C ARG A 370 -2.20 10.48 -17.41
N TYR A 371 -1.05 10.14 -16.83
CA TYR A 371 0.26 10.73 -17.11
C TYR A 371 1.32 9.70 -17.52
N SER A 372 1.04 8.40 -17.38
CA SER A 372 2.04 7.35 -17.60
C SER A 372 1.65 6.35 -18.69
N GLU A 373 0.51 6.56 -19.34
CA GLU A 373 0.05 5.74 -20.45
C GLU A 373 0.77 6.07 -21.76
#